data_f63e6e5af206febfc6dc0e1065fc3436
#
_entry.id   f63e6e5af206febfc6dc0e1065fc3436
#
_cell.length_a   1.000
_cell.length_b   1.000
_cell.length_c   1.000
_cell.angle_alpha   90.00
_cell.angle_beta   90.00
_cell.angle_gamma   90.00
#
_symmetry.space_group_name_H-M   'P 1'
#
loop_
_entity.id
_entity.type
_entity.pdbx_description
1 polymer ?
#
loop_
_entity_poly.entity_id
_entity_poly.type
_entity_poly.pdbx_seq_one_letter_code
_entity_poly.pdbx_strand_id
1 'polypeptide(L)'
;MFARESVKSTDEGDRDAEEKQFVWLASHAEARERGGFLASTGRERVMRRDLDDVIQGWPYNPEPGEHLAREVRARDGRMVLQVRIELGVLQLEVGGRPDGLRPHGFITYLDYLRHNAASRGLAPGGKSPPWMMTAHQCTEADREFIQFYHRRIAWLALRRHEKAIQDADHTIALMDFVRRHVQEEDYIASHEQFRGIVLFHRTEAAIAVALERHRPEEAIDALRDGVERLTTHQRTWWEEHEPADSPNLALVDQLRLYELDIRKKFAVEKTLREQLDEAVAKEDYELAARLRDQIQAQKRAKR
;
A
#
# COMPACT_ATOMS: atom_id res chain seq x y z
N MET A 1 12.22 15.62 13.55
CA MET A 1 11.82 15.81 14.95
C MET A 1 10.31 15.95 15.11
N PHE A 2 9.53 15.59 14.08
CA PHE A 2 8.09 15.81 13.96
C PHE A 2 7.21 14.59 14.27
N ALA A 3 7.78 13.39 14.23
CA ALA A 3 7.03 12.13 14.38
C ALA A 3 6.93 11.62 15.83
N ARG A 4 7.65 12.22 16.78
CA ARG A 4 7.73 11.61 18.13
C ARG A 4 6.70 12.08 19.15
N GLU A 5 6.06 13.23 18.96
CA GLU A 5 5.10 13.74 19.96
C GLU A 5 3.61 13.52 19.61
N SER A 6 3.25 13.42 18.31
CA SER A 6 1.87 13.13 17.90
C SER A 6 1.52 11.65 17.81
N VAL A 7 2.52 10.76 17.77
CA VAL A 7 2.35 9.30 17.52
C VAL A 7 1.83 8.51 18.73
N LYS A 8 1.82 9.06 19.93
CA LYS A 8 1.46 8.30 21.14
C LYS A 8 -0.03 7.95 21.32
N SER A 9 -0.94 8.54 20.54
CA SER A 9 -2.39 8.26 20.68
C SER A 9 -2.99 7.44 19.53
N THR A 10 -2.21 7.15 18.48
CA THR A 10 -2.68 6.50 17.25
C THR A 10 -2.36 5.01 17.15
N ASP A 11 -1.64 4.50 18.14
CA ASP A 11 -0.94 3.21 18.10
C ASP A 11 -1.86 1.97 18.30
N GLU A 12 -3.08 2.11 18.84
CA GLU A 12 -3.95 0.95 19.07
C GLU A 12 -4.76 0.51 17.85
N GLY A 13 -5.26 1.44 17.04
CA GLY A 13 -6.04 1.12 15.84
C GLY A 13 -5.19 0.58 14.69
N ASP A 14 -3.96 1.10 14.55
CA ASP A 14 -3.00 0.66 13.53
C ASP A 14 -2.44 -0.74 13.88
N ARG A 15 -2.20 -1.01 15.17
CA ARG A 15 -1.78 -2.34 15.67
C ARG A 15 -2.83 -3.41 15.46
N ASP A 16 -4.10 -3.12 15.70
CA ASP A 16 -5.18 -4.10 15.53
C ASP A 16 -5.37 -4.47 14.05
N ALA A 17 -5.21 -3.51 13.13
CA ALA A 17 -5.24 -3.76 11.69
C ALA A 17 -4.00 -4.55 11.22
N GLU A 18 -2.80 -4.20 11.73
CA GLU A 18 -1.56 -4.91 11.42
C GLU A 18 -1.54 -6.32 12.04
N GLU A 19 -2.04 -6.49 13.26
CA GLU A 19 -2.14 -7.79 13.94
C GLU A 19 -3.14 -8.71 13.24
N LYS A 20 -4.30 -8.20 12.84
CA LYS A 20 -5.28 -8.93 12.01
C LYS A 20 -4.71 -9.32 10.66
N GLN A 21 -3.93 -8.45 10.03
CA GLN A 21 -3.24 -8.72 8.76
C GLN A 21 -2.18 -9.81 8.96
N PHE A 22 -1.42 -9.79 10.06
CA PHE A 22 -0.42 -10.80 10.36
C PHE A 22 -1.05 -12.17 10.66
N VAL A 23 -2.14 -12.21 11.43
CA VAL A 23 -2.90 -13.44 11.73
C VAL A 23 -3.54 -14.03 10.49
N TRP A 24 -4.12 -13.20 9.61
CA TRP A 24 -4.67 -13.66 8.32
C TRP A 24 -3.58 -14.24 7.41
N LEU A 25 -2.39 -13.60 7.37
CA LEU A 25 -1.24 -14.06 6.60
C LEU A 25 -0.75 -15.44 7.09
N ALA A 26 -0.68 -15.64 8.39
CA ALA A 26 -0.27 -16.91 9.00
C ALA A 26 -1.29 -18.02 8.72
N SER A 27 -2.59 -17.75 8.86
CA SER A 27 -3.65 -18.75 8.69
C SER A 27 -3.81 -19.24 7.25
N HIS A 28 -3.53 -18.38 6.25
CA HIS A 28 -3.61 -18.76 4.83
C HIS A 28 -2.34 -19.42 4.29
N ALA A 29 -1.19 -19.21 4.94
CA ALA A 29 0.05 -19.93 4.64
C ALA A 29 -0.02 -21.42 5.08
N GLU A 30 -0.68 -21.73 6.20
CA GLU A 30 -0.75 -23.08 6.74
C GLU A 30 -1.72 -24.01 5.99
N ALA A 31 -2.68 -23.50 5.25
CA ALA A 31 -3.74 -24.30 4.65
C ALA A 31 -3.32 -25.15 3.43
N ARG A 32 -2.09 -25.05 2.90
CA ARG A 32 -1.70 -25.68 1.63
C ARG A 32 -0.37 -26.41 1.54
N GLU A 33 0.34 -26.67 2.63
CA GLU A 33 1.52 -27.54 2.59
C GLU A 33 1.16 -29.03 2.80
N ARG A 34 0.44 -29.62 1.85
CA ARG A 34 0.40 -31.08 1.67
C ARG A 34 0.82 -31.45 0.22
N GLY A 35 2.09 -31.25 -0.07
CA GLY A 35 2.70 -31.67 -1.34
C GLY A 35 4.13 -32.10 -1.12
N GLY A 36 4.30 -33.41 -1.06
CA GLY A 36 5.44 -34.29 -1.16
C GLY A 36 6.86 -33.70 -1.14
N PHE A 37 7.55 -33.92 -0.03
CA PHE A 37 9.00 -33.80 0.08
C PHE A 37 9.64 -35.07 -0.52
N LEU A 38 10.24 -34.95 -1.70
CA LEU A 38 11.11 -36.00 -2.25
C LEU A 38 12.49 -35.85 -1.62
N ALA A 39 12.83 -36.81 -0.74
CA ALA A 39 14.15 -36.92 -0.15
C ALA A 39 15.20 -37.28 -1.23
N SER A 40 16.09 -36.35 -1.53
CA SER A 40 17.28 -36.57 -2.34
C SER A 40 18.41 -37.05 -1.42
N THR A 41 18.83 -38.30 -1.55
CA THR A 41 20.01 -38.87 -0.91
C THR A 41 21.26 -38.43 -1.66
N GLY A 42 21.72 -37.24 -1.42
CA GLY A 42 23.03 -36.74 -1.82
C GLY A 42 23.76 -36.23 -0.58
N ARG A 43 25.06 -36.53 -0.39
CA ARG A 43 25.87 -35.93 0.66
C ARG A 43 25.78 -34.41 0.58
N GLU A 44 24.90 -33.82 1.34
CA GLU A 44 24.81 -32.38 1.48
C GLU A 44 26.10 -31.89 2.10
N ARG A 45 26.86 -31.17 1.32
CA ARG A 45 27.94 -30.30 1.79
C ARG A 45 27.21 -29.24 2.66
N VAL A 46 27.26 -29.43 3.98
CA VAL A 46 26.71 -28.44 4.93
C VAL A 46 27.34 -27.09 4.57
N MET A 47 26.57 -26.27 3.86
CA MET A 47 26.97 -24.91 3.58
C MET A 47 26.87 -24.13 4.90
N ARG A 48 28.00 -23.81 5.52
CA ARG A 48 28.12 -22.91 6.65
C ARG A 48 27.68 -21.50 6.19
N ARG A 49 26.38 -21.30 6.11
CA ARG A 49 25.73 -20.02 5.81
C ARG A 49 24.56 -19.87 6.77
N ASP A 50 24.93 -19.74 8.07
CA ASP A 50 23.97 -19.28 9.06
C ASP A 50 23.73 -17.77 8.93
N LEU A 51 22.73 -17.28 9.63
CA LEU A 51 22.37 -15.87 9.68
C LEU A 51 22.95 -15.16 10.90
N ASP A 52 23.81 -15.84 11.68
CA ASP A 52 24.29 -15.35 12.98
C ASP A 52 24.95 -13.98 12.87
N ASP A 53 25.84 -13.80 11.88
CA ASP A 53 26.51 -12.51 11.66
C ASP A 53 25.51 -11.38 11.35
N VAL A 54 24.44 -11.69 10.62
CA VAL A 54 23.40 -10.72 10.23
C VAL A 54 22.49 -10.40 11.42
N ILE A 55 22.08 -11.42 12.17
CA ILE A 55 21.17 -11.30 13.30
C ILE A 55 21.84 -10.61 14.48
N GLN A 56 23.08 -11.00 14.83
CA GLN A 56 23.87 -10.40 15.91
C GLN A 56 24.28 -8.97 15.58
N GLY A 57 24.63 -8.70 14.32
CA GLY A 57 24.97 -7.34 13.85
C GLY A 57 23.77 -6.41 13.71
N TRP A 58 22.54 -6.94 13.84
CA TRP A 58 21.32 -6.16 13.73
C TRP A 58 20.26 -6.70 14.69
N PRO A 59 20.39 -6.43 16.02
CA PRO A 59 19.47 -6.92 17.02
C PRO A 59 18.04 -6.48 16.74
N TYR A 60 17.08 -7.37 16.97
CA TYR A 60 15.67 -7.04 16.92
C TYR A 60 15.27 -6.30 18.19
N ASN A 61 14.62 -5.17 18.04
CA ASN A 61 14.00 -4.43 19.13
C ASN A 61 12.50 -4.39 18.88
N PRO A 62 11.69 -5.04 19.74
CA PRO A 62 10.25 -5.14 19.56
C PRO A 62 9.48 -3.90 20.07
N GLU A 63 10.11 -2.71 20.08
CA GLU A 63 9.39 -1.49 20.44
C GLU A 63 8.18 -1.32 19.51
N PRO A 64 6.97 -1.11 20.05
CA PRO A 64 5.77 -0.98 19.25
C PRO A 64 5.88 0.14 18.21
N GLY A 65 5.50 -0.15 16.96
CA GLY A 65 5.49 0.83 15.88
C GLY A 65 6.85 1.10 15.21
N GLU A 66 7.95 0.45 15.63
CA GLU A 66 9.25 0.57 14.95
C GLU A 66 9.51 -0.61 14.01
N HIS A 67 9.36 -0.38 12.72
CA HIS A 67 9.81 -1.32 11.70
C HIS A 67 11.30 -1.12 11.41
N LEU A 68 12.09 -2.13 11.70
CA LEU A 68 13.53 -2.08 11.45
C LEU A 68 13.79 -2.43 9.98
N ALA A 69 14.08 -1.42 9.18
CA ALA A 69 14.38 -1.56 7.76
C ALA A 69 15.71 -0.89 7.39
N ARG A 70 16.37 -1.38 6.34
CA ARG A 70 17.58 -0.77 5.76
C ARG A 70 17.70 -1.05 4.27
N GLU A 71 18.30 -0.12 3.52
CA GLU A 71 18.75 -0.35 2.15
C GLU A 71 20.20 -0.89 2.18
N VAL A 72 20.46 -2.00 1.51
CA VAL A 72 21.77 -2.66 1.49
C VAL A 72 22.21 -2.92 0.04
N ARG A 73 23.47 -2.70 -0.25
CA ARG A 73 24.07 -3.13 -1.52
C ARG A 73 24.41 -4.62 -1.45
N ALA A 74 23.75 -5.41 -2.27
CA ALA A 74 24.01 -6.84 -2.39
C ALA A 74 25.39 -7.12 -3.03
N ARG A 75 25.88 -8.36 -2.94
CA ARG A 75 27.22 -8.76 -3.47
C ARG A 75 27.36 -8.54 -4.98
N ASP A 76 26.29 -8.62 -5.73
CA ASP A 76 26.23 -8.36 -7.17
C ASP A 76 26.09 -6.87 -7.53
N GLY A 77 26.08 -5.98 -6.52
CA GLY A 77 26.02 -4.54 -6.68
C GLY A 77 24.61 -3.95 -6.73
N ARG A 78 23.55 -4.76 -6.84
CA ARG A 78 22.16 -4.25 -6.79
C ARG A 78 21.80 -3.78 -5.39
N MET A 79 20.87 -2.84 -5.32
CA MET A 79 20.27 -2.42 -4.04
C MET A 79 19.14 -3.37 -3.67
N VAL A 80 19.11 -3.77 -2.41
CA VAL A 80 18.04 -4.57 -1.82
C VAL A 80 17.55 -3.91 -0.54
N LEU A 81 16.32 -4.17 -0.18
CA LEU A 81 15.71 -3.75 1.06
C LEU A 81 15.72 -4.92 2.04
N GLN A 82 16.15 -4.68 3.26
CA GLN A 82 16.09 -5.66 4.34
C GLN A 82 15.16 -5.16 5.44
N VAL A 83 14.33 -6.06 5.95
CA VAL A 83 13.43 -5.84 7.10
C VAL A 83 13.80 -6.84 8.18
N ARG A 84 14.11 -6.37 9.38
CA ARG A 84 14.38 -7.22 10.53
C ARG A 84 13.07 -7.66 11.15
N ILE A 85 12.85 -8.94 11.20
CA ILE A 85 11.75 -9.58 11.91
C ILE A 85 12.32 -10.37 13.09
N GLU A 86 11.49 -10.76 14.05
CA GLU A 86 11.92 -11.39 15.31
C GLU A 86 12.95 -12.51 15.09
N LEU A 87 12.64 -13.48 14.22
CA LEU A 87 13.47 -14.67 14.00
C LEU A 87 14.37 -14.60 12.76
N GLY A 88 14.41 -13.46 12.03
CA GLY A 88 15.17 -13.40 10.80
C GLY A 88 15.20 -12.05 10.13
N VAL A 89 15.50 -12.07 8.85
CA VAL A 89 15.52 -10.90 7.98
C VAL A 89 14.80 -11.23 6.68
N LEU A 90 13.83 -10.41 6.31
CA LEU A 90 13.28 -10.42 4.95
C LEU A 90 14.20 -9.62 4.05
N GLN A 91 14.52 -10.15 2.86
CA GLN A 91 15.22 -9.40 1.83
C GLN A 91 14.33 -9.26 0.61
N LEU A 92 14.12 -8.01 0.18
CA LEU A 92 13.18 -7.64 -0.86
C LEU A 92 13.89 -6.86 -1.96
N GLU A 93 13.48 -7.07 -3.21
CA GLU A 93 13.93 -6.23 -4.32
C GLU A 93 13.31 -4.84 -4.23
N VAL A 94 14.08 -3.83 -4.61
CA VAL A 94 13.64 -2.42 -4.57
C VAL A 94 12.73 -2.03 -5.73
N GLY A 95 12.59 -2.89 -6.74
CA GLY A 95 11.74 -2.67 -7.91
C GLY A 95 11.15 -3.97 -8.44
N GLY A 96 10.05 -3.89 -9.18
CA GLY A 96 9.32 -5.07 -9.65
C GLY A 96 8.65 -5.82 -8.48
N ARG A 97 8.47 -7.13 -8.64
CA ARG A 97 7.95 -8.00 -7.57
C ARG A 97 9.01 -8.11 -6.46
N PRO A 98 8.62 -7.97 -5.18
CA PRO A 98 9.59 -7.91 -4.08
C PRO A 98 10.45 -9.16 -3.88
N ASP A 99 10.00 -10.34 -4.29
CA ASP A 99 10.78 -11.59 -4.28
C ASP A 99 11.81 -11.70 -5.43
N GLY A 100 11.81 -10.73 -6.34
CA GLY A 100 12.70 -10.70 -7.52
C GLY A 100 12.27 -11.65 -8.65
N LEU A 101 11.18 -12.40 -8.49
CA LEU A 101 10.69 -13.29 -9.53
C LEU A 101 9.98 -12.47 -10.64
N ARG A 102 9.99 -13.03 -11.84
CA ARG A 102 9.25 -12.51 -12.98
C ARG A 102 8.20 -13.54 -13.41
N PRO A 103 7.01 -13.50 -12.81
CA PRO A 103 5.96 -14.48 -13.11
C PRO A 103 5.60 -14.43 -14.59
N HIS A 104 5.75 -15.57 -15.27
CA HIS A 104 5.51 -15.68 -16.72
C HIS A 104 6.26 -14.66 -17.59
N GLY A 105 7.40 -14.12 -17.10
CA GLY A 105 8.19 -13.10 -17.79
C GLY A 105 7.76 -11.64 -17.50
N PHE A 106 6.68 -11.42 -16.78
CA PHE A 106 6.20 -10.07 -16.40
C PHE A 106 6.92 -9.53 -15.16
N ILE A 107 6.89 -8.21 -14.99
CA ILE A 107 7.54 -7.53 -13.86
C ILE A 107 6.82 -7.85 -12.54
N THR A 108 5.48 -7.91 -12.58
CA THR A 108 4.64 -8.25 -11.43
C THR A 108 3.57 -9.29 -11.85
N TYR A 109 2.97 -9.94 -10.86
CA TYR A 109 1.88 -10.88 -11.16
C TYR A 109 0.62 -10.16 -11.64
N LEU A 110 0.35 -8.97 -11.13
CA LEU A 110 -0.74 -8.12 -11.62
C LEU A 110 -0.59 -7.80 -13.12
N ASP A 111 0.63 -7.54 -13.60
CA ASP A 111 0.87 -7.29 -15.03
C ASP A 111 0.54 -8.52 -15.87
N TYR A 112 0.92 -9.71 -15.40
CA TYR A 112 0.55 -10.98 -16.02
C TYR A 112 -0.97 -11.20 -16.04
N LEU A 113 -1.66 -10.94 -14.92
CA LEU A 113 -3.12 -11.07 -14.83
C LEU A 113 -3.84 -10.13 -15.79
N ARG A 114 -3.40 -8.87 -15.86
CA ARG A 114 -3.93 -7.86 -16.80
C ARG A 114 -3.75 -8.29 -18.26
N HIS A 115 -2.58 -8.81 -18.59
CA HIS A 115 -2.32 -9.36 -19.93
C HIS A 115 -3.26 -10.52 -20.27
N ASN A 116 -3.47 -11.46 -19.34
CA ASN A 116 -4.36 -12.59 -19.54
C ASN A 116 -5.82 -12.16 -19.74
N ALA A 117 -6.32 -11.25 -18.90
CA ALA A 117 -7.67 -10.73 -19.03
C ALA A 117 -7.88 -10.03 -20.40
N ALA A 118 -6.93 -9.20 -20.82
CA ALA A 118 -6.97 -8.49 -22.09
C ALA A 118 -6.92 -9.45 -23.30
N SER A 119 -6.05 -10.47 -23.24
CA SER A 119 -5.88 -11.44 -24.35
C SER A 119 -7.10 -12.28 -24.61
N ARG A 120 -7.90 -12.60 -23.59
CA ARG A 120 -9.13 -13.40 -23.72
C ARG A 120 -10.34 -12.58 -24.16
N GLY A 121 -10.36 -11.27 -23.90
CA GLY A 121 -11.41 -10.36 -24.38
C GLY A 121 -11.39 -10.14 -25.91
N LEU A 122 -10.33 -10.56 -26.58
CA LEU A 122 -10.15 -10.43 -28.04
C LEU A 122 -10.65 -11.63 -28.85
N ALA A 123 -11.37 -12.59 -28.24
CA ALA A 123 -11.90 -13.76 -28.97
C ALA A 123 -12.88 -13.31 -30.05
N PRO A 124 -12.75 -13.79 -31.31
CA PRO A 124 -13.65 -13.43 -32.38
C PRO A 124 -15.09 -13.89 -32.07
N GLY A 125 -16.04 -12.94 -32.00
CA GLY A 125 -17.45 -13.24 -31.81
C GLY A 125 -18.16 -12.66 -30.61
N GLY A 126 -17.46 -12.00 -29.67
CA GLY A 126 -18.03 -11.12 -28.63
C GLY A 126 -18.98 -11.75 -27.60
N LYS A 127 -19.03 -13.08 -27.45
CA LYS A 127 -19.92 -13.79 -26.52
C LYS A 127 -19.20 -14.66 -25.48
N SER A 128 -17.90 -14.47 -25.31
CA SER A 128 -17.20 -15.20 -24.24
C SER A 128 -17.57 -14.63 -22.87
N PRO A 129 -17.79 -15.49 -21.85
CA PRO A 129 -17.99 -15.02 -20.49
C PRO A 129 -16.78 -14.21 -20.04
N PRO A 130 -16.95 -13.25 -19.11
CA PRO A 130 -15.83 -12.48 -18.58
C PRO A 130 -14.76 -13.43 -18.01
N TRP A 131 -13.50 -13.08 -18.23
CA TRP A 131 -12.39 -13.86 -17.70
C TRP A 131 -12.35 -13.75 -16.18
N MET A 132 -12.26 -14.89 -15.51
CA MET A 132 -12.20 -14.97 -14.06
C MET A 132 -10.88 -15.62 -13.61
N MET A 133 -10.39 -15.23 -12.46
CA MET A 133 -9.19 -15.80 -11.85
C MET A 133 -9.46 -17.24 -11.38
N THR A 134 -8.46 -18.09 -11.56
CA THR A 134 -8.46 -19.44 -10.99
C THR A 134 -7.96 -19.40 -9.54
N ALA A 135 -8.25 -20.45 -8.75
CA ALA A 135 -7.75 -20.58 -7.37
C ALA A 135 -6.21 -20.46 -7.26
N HIS A 136 -5.48 -21.01 -8.24
CA HIS A 136 -4.02 -20.83 -8.28
C HIS A 136 -3.62 -19.37 -8.51
N GLN A 137 -4.34 -18.65 -9.36
CA GLN A 137 -4.09 -17.23 -9.61
C GLN A 137 -4.41 -16.37 -8.38
N CYS A 138 -5.45 -16.73 -7.64
CA CYS A 138 -5.75 -16.12 -6.35
C CYS A 138 -4.58 -16.30 -5.35
N THR A 139 -4.06 -17.52 -5.20
CA THR A 139 -2.91 -17.79 -4.33
C THR A 139 -1.66 -16.97 -4.70
N GLU A 140 -1.37 -16.80 -5.99
CA GLU A 140 -0.23 -15.99 -6.42
C GLU A 140 -0.50 -14.48 -6.23
N ALA A 141 -1.76 -14.03 -6.36
CA ALA A 141 -2.14 -12.66 -6.02
C ALA A 141 -1.98 -12.37 -4.52
N ASP A 142 -2.36 -13.33 -3.64
CA ASP A 142 -2.14 -13.23 -2.20
C ASP A 142 -0.65 -13.06 -1.85
N ARG A 143 0.22 -13.86 -2.50
CA ARG A 143 1.67 -13.73 -2.29
C ARG A 143 2.17 -12.35 -2.68
N GLU A 144 1.73 -11.83 -3.83
CA GLU A 144 2.13 -10.50 -4.28
C GLU A 144 1.60 -9.41 -3.35
N PHE A 145 0.35 -9.53 -2.88
CA PHE A 145 -0.25 -8.63 -1.91
C PHE A 145 0.60 -8.51 -0.63
N ILE A 146 1.00 -9.65 -0.05
CA ILE A 146 1.83 -9.74 1.15
C ILE A 146 3.21 -9.11 0.92
N GLN A 147 3.83 -9.44 -0.19
CA GLN A 147 5.17 -8.95 -0.51
C GLN A 147 5.19 -7.43 -0.66
N PHE A 148 4.21 -6.84 -1.33
CA PHE A 148 4.07 -5.39 -1.46
C PHE A 148 3.72 -4.71 -0.13
N TYR A 149 2.98 -5.38 0.75
CA TYR A 149 2.78 -4.91 2.12
C TYR A 149 4.12 -4.74 2.85
N HIS A 150 4.92 -5.81 2.94
CA HIS A 150 6.21 -5.75 3.64
C HIS A 150 7.13 -4.68 3.06
N ARG A 151 7.17 -4.53 1.73
CA ARG A 151 8.00 -3.52 1.10
C ARG A 151 7.48 -2.10 1.35
N ARG A 152 6.18 -1.89 1.31
CA ARG A 152 5.56 -0.60 1.64
C ARG A 152 5.89 -0.14 3.06
N ILE A 153 5.70 -1.02 4.06
CA ILE A 153 6.02 -0.71 5.47
C ILE A 153 7.51 -0.37 5.62
N ALA A 154 8.39 -1.13 4.98
CA ALA A 154 9.81 -0.83 5.01
C ALA A 154 10.14 0.52 4.37
N TRP A 155 9.49 0.90 3.28
CA TRP A 155 9.66 2.23 2.67
C TRP A 155 9.18 3.35 3.58
N LEU A 156 8.06 3.18 4.28
CA LEU A 156 7.56 4.14 5.26
C LEU A 156 8.55 4.32 6.40
N ALA A 157 9.07 3.23 6.98
CA ALA A 157 10.08 3.25 8.03
C ALA A 157 11.37 3.98 7.59
N LEU A 158 11.77 3.82 6.34
CA LEU A 158 12.92 4.49 5.74
C LEU A 158 12.62 5.90 5.20
N ARG A 159 11.40 6.39 5.35
CA ARG A 159 10.93 7.67 4.80
C ARG A 159 11.14 7.78 3.28
N ARG A 160 11.05 6.66 2.58
CA ARG A 160 11.05 6.60 1.12
C ARG A 160 9.60 6.73 0.59
N HIS A 161 8.98 7.85 0.91
CA HIS A 161 7.54 8.08 0.74
C HIS A 161 7.05 7.88 -0.69
N GLU A 162 7.80 8.31 -1.71
CA GLU A 162 7.42 8.11 -3.11
C GLU A 162 7.37 6.62 -3.50
N LYS A 163 8.28 5.80 -2.94
CA LYS A 163 8.27 4.34 -3.15
C LYS A 163 7.11 3.68 -2.40
N ALA A 164 6.80 4.16 -1.20
CA ALA A 164 5.65 3.69 -0.43
C ALA A 164 4.33 3.96 -1.18
N ILE A 165 4.18 5.14 -1.82
CA ILE A 165 3.03 5.47 -2.67
C ILE A 165 2.93 4.50 -3.84
N GLN A 166 4.03 4.20 -4.53
CA GLN A 166 4.03 3.26 -5.65
C GLN A 166 3.56 1.86 -5.25
N ASP A 167 4.02 1.37 -4.10
CA ASP A 167 3.61 0.07 -3.58
C ASP A 167 2.16 0.05 -3.10
N ALA A 168 1.68 1.16 -2.51
CA ALA A 168 0.28 1.32 -2.17
C ALA A 168 -0.62 1.34 -3.41
N ASP A 169 -0.24 2.10 -4.45
CA ASP A 169 -0.97 2.17 -5.71
C ASP A 169 -1.02 0.80 -6.41
N HIS A 170 0.08 0.02 -6.37
CA HIS A 170 0.10 -1.35 -6.87
C HIS A 170 -0.88 -2.25 -6.10
N THR A 171 -0.85 -2.18 -4.77
CA THR A 171 -1.74 -2.97 -3.91
C THR A 171 -3.22 -2.64 -4.18
N ILE A 172 -3.58 -1.36 -4.27
CA ILE A 172 -4.94 -0.92 -4.60
C ILE A 172 -5.36 -1.44 -5.98
N ALA A 173 -4.46 -1.35 -6.98
CA ALA A 173 -4.73 -1.84 -8.31
C ALA A 173 -4.92 -3.36 -8.37
N LEU A 174 -4.22 -4.13 -7.52
CA LEU A 174 -4.41 -5.57 -7.37
C LEU A 174 -5.77 -5.88 -6.73
N MET A 175 -6.16 -5.18 -5.68
CA MET A 175 -7.50 -5.29 -5.06
C MET A 175 -8.62 -4.99 -6.07
N ASP A 176 -8.48 -3.91 -6.85
CA ASP A 176 -9.43 -3.55 -7.89
C ASP A 176 -9.52 -4.62 -9.00
N PHE A 177 -8.41 -5.29 -9.27
CA PHE A 177 -8.38 -6.38 -10.24
C PHE A 177 -9.07 -7.63 -9.68
N VAL A 178 -8.78 -8.01 -8.45
CA VAL A 178 -9.42 -9.13 -7.73
C VAL A 178 -10.94 -8.92 -7.70
N ARG A 179 -11.42 -7.76 -7.26
CA ARG A 179 -12.84 -7.43 -7.16
C ARG A 179 -13.57 -7.58 -8.51
N ARG A 180 -12.90 -7.36 -9.63
CA ARG A 180 -13.50 -7.49 -10.98
C ARG A 180 -13.45 -8.89 -11.55
N HIS A 181 -12.54 -9.73 -11.08
CA HIS A 181 -12.20 -11.00 -11.71
C HIS A 181 -12.28 -12.20 -10.77
N VAL A 182 -12.92 -12.04 -9.62
CA VAL A 182 -13.24 -13.11 -8.67
C VAL A 182 -14.72 -13.00 -8.31
N GLN A 183 -15.38 -14.14 -8.08
CA GLN A 183 -16.80 -14.20 -7.73
C GLN A 183 -17.03 -14.48 -6.24
N GLU A 184 -16.06 -15.09 -5.59
CA GLU A 184 -16.15 -15.46 -4.19
C GLU A 184 -16.04 -14.22 -3.30
N GLU A 185 -17.18 -13.83 -2.71
CA GLU A 185 -17.28 -12.62 -1.88
C GLU A 185 -16.35 -12.68 -0.67
N ASP A 186 -16.23 -13.83 -0.01
CA ASP A 186 -15.31 -14.02 1.13
C ASP A 186 -13.84 -13.75 0.74
N TYR A 187 -13.45 -14.18 -0.47
CA TYR A 187 -12.10 -13.91 -0.96
C TYR A 187 -11.90 -12.41 -1.25
N ILE A 188 -12.88 -11.75 -1.85
CA ILE A 188 -12.85 -10.30 -2.08
C ILE A 188 -12.77 -9.57 -0.73
N ALA A 189 -13.62 -9.95 0.24
CA ALA A 189 -13.67 -9.36 1.57
C ALA A 189 -12.32 -9.50 2.31
N SER A 190 -11.64 -10.64 2.14
CA SER A 190 -10.33 -10.89 2.76
C SER A 190 -9.24 -9.88 2.32
N HIS A 191 -9.40 -9.22 1.18
CA HIS A 191 -8.53 -8.14 0.70
C HIS A 191 -9.08 -6.77 1.04
N GLU A 192 -10.39 -6.55 0.80
CA GLU A 192 -11.02 -5.24 0.98
C GLU A 192 -10.95 -4.73 2.43
N GLN A 193 -10.95 -5.62 3.44
CA GLN A 193 -10.74 -5.24 4.83
C GLN A 193 -9.45 -4.43 5.07
N PHE A 194 -8.42 -4.63 4.22
CA PHE A 194 -7.14 -3.92 4.32
C PHE A 194 -7.07 -2.66 3.44
N ARG A 195 -8.08 -2.39 2.60
CA ARG A 195 -8.04 -1.24 1.69
C ARG A 195 -7.92 0.08 2.45
N GLY A 196 -8.60 0.21 3.57
CA GLY A 196 -8.55 1.41 4.40
C GLY A 196 -7.13 1.77 4.83
N ILE A 197 -6.40 0.81 5.42
CA ILE A 197 -5.03 1.04 5.86
C ILE A 197 -4.06 1.28 4.68
N VAL A 198 -4.28 0.65 3.53
CA VAL A 198 -3.47 0.92 2.33
C VAL A 198 -3.67 2.35 1.83
N LEU A 199 -4.92 2.82 1.80
CA LEU A 199 -5.27 4.20 1.43
C LEU A 199 -4.69 5.20 2.43
N PHE A 200 -4.74 4.89 3.71
CA PHE A 200 -4.18 5.71 4.77
C PHE A 200 -2.66 5.86 4.62
N HIS A 201 -1.90 4.76 4.55
CA HIS A 201 -0.45 4.79 4.34
C HIS A 201 -0.05 5.57 3.06
N ARG A 202 -0.82 5.39 1.98
CA ARG A 202 -0.62 6.15 0.75
C ARG A 202 -0.79 7.65 0.97
N THR A 203 -1.82 8.03 1.74
CA THR A 203 -2.13 9.43 2.04
C THR A 203 -1.07 10.05 2.92
N GLU A 204 -0.66 9.37 4.00
CA GLU A 204 0.44 9.82 4.86
C GLU A 204 1.75 10.04 4.07
N ALA A 205 2.08 9.08 3.20
CA ALA A 205 3.26 9.21 2.35
C ALA A 205 3.14 10.40 1.39
N ALA A 206 1.96 10.67 0.82
CA ALA A 206 1.74 11.81 -0.07
C ALA A 206 1.83 13.15 0.67
N ILE A 207 1.28 13.23 1.89
CA ILE A 207 1.43 14.38 2.79
C ILE A 207 2.92 14.62 3.07
N ALA A 208 3.66 13.57 3.45
CA ALA A 208 5.07 13.68 3.77
C ALA A 208 5.90 14.19 2.57
N VAL A 209 5.66 13.66 1.37
CA VAL A 209 6.31 14.15 0.12
C VAL A 209 6.03 15.64 -0.12
N ALA A 210 4.80 16.08 0.08
CA ALA A 210 4.44 17.48 -0.11
C ALA A 210 5.13 18.39 0.92
N LEU A 211 5.18 17.98 2.19
CA LEU A 211 5.84 18.74 3.27
C LEU A 211 7.36 18.75 3.11
N GLU A 212 7.99 17.66 2.69
CA GLU A 212 9.43 17.61 2.37
C GLU A 212 9.80 18.57 1.22
N ARG A 213 8.89 18.79 0.31
CA ARG A 213 9.02 19.77 -0.79
C ARG A 213 8.63 21.20 -0.39
N HIS A 214 8.35 21.46 0.88
CA HIS A 214 7.87 22.75 1.39
C HIS A 214 6.56 23.23 0.70
N ARG A 215 5.62 22.31 0.46
CA ARG A 215 4.34 22.57 -0.22
C ARG A 215 3.15 22.18 0.66
N PRO A 216 2.87 22.95 1.73
CA PRO A 216 1.83 22.57 2.69
C PRO A 216 0.41 22.58 2.08
N GLU A 217 0.13 23.40 1.07
CA GLU A 217 -1.16 23.36 0.36
C GLU A 217 -1.36 22.03 -0.38
N GLU A 218 -0.31 21.47 -0.99
CA GLU A 218 -0.36 20.16 -1.63
C GLU A 218 -0.55 19.04 -0.61
N ALA A 219 -0.01 19.20 0.59
CA ALA A 219 -0.25 18.27 1.70
C ALA A 219 -1.73 18.26 2.13
N ILE A 220 -2.36 19.42 2.22
CA ILE A 220 -3.81 19.54 2.48
C ILE A 220 -4.63 18.91 1.34
N ASP A 221 -4.27 19.16 0.07
CA ASP A 221 -4.95 18.55 -1.07
C ASP A 221 -4.82 17.01 -1.05
N ALA A 222 -3.62 16.48 -0.77
CA ALA A 222 -3.39 15.03 -0.64
C ALA A 222 -4.20 14.41 0.49
N LEU A 223 -4.31 15.12 1.62
CA LEU A 223 -5.10 14.71 2.77
C LEU A 223 -6.60 14.63 2.42
N ARG A 224 -7.13 15.66 1.77
CA ARG A 224 -8.54 15.70 1.33
C ARG A 224 -8.85 14.54 0.35
N ASP A 225 -7.96 14.29 -0.62
CA ASP A 225 -8.09 13.14 -1.52
C ASP A 225 -8.10 11.80 -0.75
N GLY A 226 -7.29 11.68 0.30
CA GLY A 226 -7.25 10.51 1.18
C GLY A 226 -8.56 10.33 1.95
N VAL A 227 -9.05 11.38 2.58
CA VAL A 227 -10.34 11.38 3.30
C VAL A 227 -11.48 11.00 2.36
N GLU A 228 -11.54 11.57 1.15
CA GLU A 228 -12.56 11.25 0.15
C GLU A 228 -12.53 9.76 -0.24
N ARG A 229 -11.35 9.19 -0.46
CA ARG A 229 -11.19 7.77 -0.80
C ARG A 229 -11.60 6.86 0.34
N LEU A 230 -11.20 7.16 1.59
CA LEU A 230 -11.60 6.39 2.77
C LEU A 230 -13.10 6.47 3.00
N THR A 231 -13.70 7.65 2.90
CA THR A 231 -15.15 7.84 3.03
C THR A 231 -15.92 7.12 1.92
N THR A 232 -15.40 7.13 0.69
CA THR A 232 -16.00 6.39 -0.42
C THR A 232 -15.94 4.89 -0.16
N HIS A 233 -14.79 4.35 0.28
CA HIS A 233 -14.66 2.94 0.63
C HIS A 233 -15.57 2.57 1.82
N GLN A 234 -15.71 3.45 2.83
CA GLN A 234 -16.67 3.29 3.92
C GLN A 234 -18.07 3.06 3.37
N ARG A 235 -18.52 3.97 2.50
CA ARG A 235 -19.89 3.94 1.95
C ARG A 235 -20.15 2.79 0.99
N THR A 236 -19.17 2.45 0.13
CA THR A 236 -19.35 1.46 -0.95
C THR A 236 -19.02 0.03 -0.55
N TRP A 237 -18.39 -0.18 0.59
CA TRP A 237 -17.99 -1.50 1.04
C TRP A 237 -18.52 -1.78 2.47
N TRP A 238 -18.09 -1.00 3.47
CA TRP A 238 -18.38 -1.29 4.86
C TRP A 238 -19.85 -1.12 5.24
N GLU A 239 -20.57 -0.14 4.67
CA GLU A 239 -22.01 0.02 4.93
C GLU A 239 -22.83 -1.17 4.43
N GLU A 240 -22.35 -1.89 3.41
CA GLU A 240 -23.02 -3.08 2.86
C GLU A 240 -22.63 -4.37 3.61
N HIS A 241 -21.45 -4.43 4.26
CA HIS A 241 -20.93 -5.65 4.88
C HIS A 241 -20.95 -5.61 6.40
N GLU A 242 -20.15 -4.74 7.03
CA GLU A 242 -20.01 -4.66 8.49
C GLU A 242 -19.79 -3.20 8.94
N PRO A 243 -20.82 -2.34 8.93
CA PRO A 243 -20.65 -0.91 9.15
C PRO A 243 -20.12 -0.53 10.54
N ALA A 244 -20.39 -1.34 11.58
CA ALA A 244 -20.00 -1.05 12.95
C ALA A 244 -18.51 -1.27 13.22
N ASP A 245 -17.86 -2.16 12.46
CA ASP A 245 -16.47 -2.59 12.69
C ASP A 245 -15.46 -1.95 11.73
N SER A 246 -15.92 -0.98 10.93
CA SER A 246 -15.04 -0.34 9.95
C SER A 246 -13.95 0.50 10.61
N PRO A 247 -12.67 0.22 10.32
CA PRO A 247 -11.56 1.06 10.79
C PRO A 247 -11.48 2.42 10.09
N ASN A 248 -12.18 2.59 8.95
CA ASN A 248 -12.04 3.79 8.12
C ASN A 248 -12.42 5.09 8.83
N LEU A 249 -13.40 5.04 9.73
CA LEU A 249 -13.83 6.24 10.47
C LEU A 249 -12.71 6.76 11.36
N ALA A 250 -12.03 5.89 12.10
CA ALA A 250 -10.87 6.26 12.91
C ALA A 250 -9.72 6.81 12.07
N LEU A 251 -9.43 6.21 10.90
CA LEU A 251 -8.42 6.69 9.97
C LEU A 251 -8.76 8.06 9.39
N VAL A 252 -10.04 8.32 9.08
CA VAL A 252 -10.51 9.64 8.62
C VAL A 252 -10.33 10.69 9.72
N ASP A 253 -10.67 10.38 10.97
CA ASP A 253 -10.51 11.31 12.07
C ASP A 253 -9.04 11.62 12.34
N GLN A 254 -8.14 10.64 12.21
CA GLN A 254 -6.71 10.84 12.28
C GLN A 254 -6.19 11.79 11.17
N LEU A 255 -6.63 11.59 9.93
CA LEU A 255 -6.28 12.51 8.83
C LEU A 255 -6.78 13.94 9.09
N ARG A 256 -7.97 14.10 9.65
CA ARG A 256 -8.51 15.42 10.03
C ARG A 256 -7.65 16.12 11.09
N LEU A 257 -7.14 15.37 12.07
CA LEU A 257 -6.20 15.92 13.05
C LEU A 257 -4.89 16.37 12.38
N TYR A 258 -4.35 15.60 11.44
CA TYR A 258 -3.19 16.02 10.64
C TYR A 258 -3.47 17.30 9.84
N GLU A 259 -4.68 17.45 9.30
CA GLU A 259 -5.08 18.68 8.60
C GLU A 259 -4.98 19.90 9.51
N LEU A 260 -5.55 19.82 10.71
CA LEU A 260 -5.52 20.92 11.68
C LEU A 260 -4.08 21.31 12.05
N ASP A 261 -3.22 20.32 12.28
CA ASP A 261 -1.82 20.54 12.62
C ASP A 261 -1.04 21.20 11.47
N ILE A 262 -1.24 20.73 10.23
CA ILE A 262 -0.59 21.30 9.04
C ILE A 262 -1.05 22.75 8.84
N ARG A 263 -2.35 23.01 8.90
CA ARG A 263 -2.91 24.37 8.75
C ARG A 263 -2.36 25.32 9.80
N LYS A 264 -2.36 24.91 11.05
CA LYS A 264 -1.84 25.72 12.17
C LYS A 264 -0.34 26.00 12.01
N LYS A 265 0.43 24.98 11.66
CA LYS A 265 1.89 25.08 11.56
C LYS A 265 2.39 25.91 10.41
N PHE A 266 1.75 25.78 9.26
CA PHE A 266 2.16 26.44 8.01
C PHE A 266 1.31 27.65 7.67
N ALA A 267 0.38 28.03 8.54
CA ALA A 267 -0.58 29.13 8.33
C ALA A 267 -1.35 29.01 7.00
N VAL A 268 -1.75 27.77 6.63
CA VAL A 268 -2.53 27.54 5.42
C VAL A 268 -4.00 27.84 5.72
N GLU A 269 -4.55 28.91 5.13
CA GLU A 269 -5.97 29.24 5.27
C GLU A 269 -6.83 28.38 4.34
N LYS A 270 -6.84 28.69 3.05
CA LYS A 270 -7.59 27.95 2.02
C LYS A 270 -6.71 27.64 0.82
N THR A 271 -6.71 26.38 0.38
CA THR A 271 -6.03 25.98 -0.84
C THR A 271 -6.77 26.50 -2.08
N LEU A 272 -6.07 26.62 -3.22
CA LEU A 272 -6.72 26.97 -4.49
C LEU A 272 -7.86 26.02 -4.86
N ARG A 273 -7.76 24.76 -4.46
CA ARG A 273 -8.79 23.75 -4.72
C ARG A 273 -10.02 24.02 -3.87
N GLU A 274 -9.87 24.37 -2.59
CA GLU A 274 -10.98 24.74 -1.71
C GLU A 274 -11.67 26.02 -2.18
N GLN A 275 -10.89 27.01 -2.65
CA GLN A 275 -11.44 28.22 -3.22
C GLN A 275 -12.23 27.92 -4.50
N LEU A 276 -11.74 26.99 -5.34
CA LEU A 276 -12.47 26.54 -6.53
C LEU A 276 -13.78 25.85 -6.17
N ASP A 277 -13.77 24.93 -5.19
CA ASP A 277 -14.96 24.21 -4.75
C ASP A 277 -16.01 25.21 -4.20
N GLU A 278 -15.59 26.22 -3.44
CA GLU A 278 -16.46 27.28 -2.97
C GLU A 278 -17.04 28.17 -4.07
N ALA A 279 -16.22 28.52 -5.06
CA ALA A 279 -16.67 29.30 -6.21
C ALA A 279 -17.73 28.55 -7.01
N VAL A 280 -17.53 27.25 -7.22
CA VAL A 280 -18.52 26.36 -7.87
C VAL A 280 -19.81 26.28 -7.04
N ALA A 281 -19.70 26.09 -5.71
CA ALA A 281 -20.86 26.02 -4.82
C ALA A 281 -21.67 27.35 -4.78
N LYS A 282 -21.02 28.48 -5.02
CA LYS A 282 -21.63 29.81 -5.12
C LYS A 282 -22.08 30.18 -6.53
N GLU A 283 -21.92 29.27 -7.50
CA GLU A 283 -22.20 29.49 -8.92
C GLU A 283 -21.38 30.64 -9.55
N ASP A 284 -20.24 31.02 -8.92
CA ASP A 284 -19.31 32.02 -9.48
C ASP A 284 -18.38 31.33 -10.49
N TYR A 285 -18.92 31.08 -11.67
CA TYR A 285 -18.22 30.34 -12.72
C TYR A 285 -17.02 31.12 -13.31
N GLU A 286 -17.02 32.44 -13.19
CA GLU A 286 -15.89 33.27 -13.65
C GLU A 286 -14.69 33.10 -12.71
N LEU A 287 -14.90 33.15 -11.40
CA LEU A 287 -13.87 32.89 -10.40
C LEU A 287 -13.40 31.42 -10.49
N ALA A 288 -14.33 30.48 -10.62
CA ALA A 288 -14.01 29.07 -10.77
C ALA A 288 -13.12 28.80 -11.97
N ALA A 289 -13.39 29.43 -13.13
CA ALA A 289 -12.56 29.28 -14.31
C ALA A 289 -11.12 29.81 -14.07
N ARG A 290 -10.98 30.99 -13.47
CA ARG A 290 -9.68 31.57 -13.11
C ARG A 290 -8.88 30.67 -12.15
N LEU A 291 -9.51 30.16 -11.10
CA LEU A 291 -8.87 29.28 -10.13
C LEU A 291 -8.44 27.94 -10.75
N ARG A 292 -9.28 27.35 -11.60
CA ARG A 292 -8.93 26.14 -12.37
C ARG A 292 -7.69 26.36 -13.22
N ASP A 293 -7.63 27.49 -13.93
CA ASP A 293 -6.49 27.81 -14.82
C ASP A 293 -5.21 28.06 -14.00
N GLN A 294 -5.30 28.66 -12.82
CA GLN A 294 -4.17 28.80 -11.88
C GLN A 294 -3.66 27.44 -11.40
N ILE A 295 -4.55 26.52 -11.01
CA ILE A 295 -4.18 25.15 -10.61
C ILE A 295 -3.49 24.42 -11.76
N GLN A 296 -3.98 24.55 -12.99
CA GLN A 296 -3.35 23.93 -14.16
C GLN A 296 -1.97 24.52 -14.45
N ALA A 297 -1.81 25.85 -14.33
CA ALA A 297 -0.53 26.51 -14.51
C ALA A 297 0.50 26.05 -13.47
N GLN A 298 0.10 25.93 -12.20
CA GLN A 298 0.97 25.38 -11.14
C GLN A 298 1.38 23.93 -11.45
N LYS A 299 0.46 23.08 -11.91
CA LYS A 299 0.77 21.69 -12.30
C LYS A 299 1.75 21.60 -13.47
N ARG A 300 1.66 22.51 -14.44
CA ARG A 300 2.61 22.59 -15.59
C ARG A 300 4.00 23.06 -15.16
N ALA A 301 4.08 24.02 -14.27
CA ALA A 301 5.36 24.53 -13.75
C ALA A 301 6.12 23.51 -12.88
N LYS A 302 5.45 22.44 -12.43
CA LYS A 302 5.99 21.39 -11.56
C LYS A 302 6.47 20.15 -12.32
N ARG A 303 6.22 20.07 -13.62
CA ARG A 303 6.69 19.00 -14.52
C ARG A 303 8.01 19.37 -15.18
#